data_a7c18f739274c56eb4e66530b4e77b28
#
_entry.id   a7c18f739274c56eb4e66530b4e77b28
#
_cell.length_a   1.000
_cell.length_b   1.000
_cell.length_c   1.000
_cell.angle_alpha   90.00
_cell.angle_beta   90.00
_cell.angle_gamma   90.00
#
_symmetry.space_group_name_H-M   'P 1'
#
loop_
_entity.id
_entity.type
_entity.pdbx_description
1 polymer ?
#
loop_
_entity_poly.entity_id
_entity_poly.type
_entity_poly.pdbx_seq_one_letter_code
_entity_poly.pdbx_strand_id
1 'polypeptide(L)'
;MYKKTFLRPILIVGLITIIFASCDKDFNELGTDIVGDDHFGFDVDSTLTVKAYNQKLGPIASNNLPINPLGFYSNPAFGTTQANFVTQVELSTLNPVFNNTDTELYEDLPVIDSVILDVPYFKTLKSTNSDNINTYRLDSIFGVTPYDKDTPSTNNSKFKLSVYQSNYFLRDLDPDQSLAEQQLFYSDQNNLIDNNKIPVLLNNAPLTDPPSDQEGTHNADGRENEQFYFDKREHKLTTYESDGVTKKFTRSVPSMRLHLRTDVFYDKILNAPTGQLSSNALFKNYFRGIYFKVENGNPGNMAMINFRAGKITIYYKEDKITPDNVSTTTVNEYKLERVSKSFPLNLNGNTISLLENSNESLDYLNAANSAQEASRLYLKGGEGAMSVIDLFGSTDLKGYTLNTAFNENLPVSPTNIKYIVNNTPNGISDQIDQIKIDGWLINEANLTFYVDNSAMSNFSPATPEAQPTEPNRIFLYDLTNKKVLIDYTLDFTSNANSPKFSKFIHDGIIQSQNVSDGRGARGKKYRIRITNYVRDLIKKDSTNVRLGLSVTENINNVGFSKLRTANSNFSSAPSMSVLSPLGTILYGTSPVVPDGKKLKLKIYYTKPD
;
A
#
# COMPACT_ATOMS: atom_id res chain seq x y z
N MET A 1 -19.72 61.76 -25.09
CA MET A 1 -19.87 60.51 -25.88
C MET A 1 -18.77 59.50 -25.52
N TYR A 2 -18.88 58.80 -24.41
CA TYR A 2 -18.03 57.65 -24.06
C TYR A 2 -18.76 56.78 -23.01
N LYS A 3 -19.64 55.90 -23.48
CA LYS A 3 -20.28 54.88 -22.63
C LYS A 3 -20.56 53.62 -23.45
N LYS A 4 -19.51 52.91 -23.88
CA LYS A 4 -19.70 51.55 -24.49
C LYS A 4 -18.52 50.61 -24.33
N THR A 5 -17.55 50.86 -23.45
CA THR A 5 -16.33 50.04 -23.37
C THR A 5 -16.25 49.15 -22.11
N PHE A 6 -17.20 49.24 -21.19
CA PHE A 6 -17.13 48.49 -19.92
C PHE A 6 -17.87 47.14 -19.92
N LEU A 7 -18.76 46.90 -20.88
CA LEU A 7 -19.51 45.64 -20.93
C LEU A 7 -18.73 44.45 -21.50
N ARG A 8 -17.75 44.72 -22.38
CA ARG A 8 -16.94 43.65 -23.01
C ARG A 8 -16.00 42.98 -22.03
N PRO A 9 -15.22 43.63 -21.16
CA PRO A 9 -14.41 42.95 -20.18
C PRO A 9 -15.20 42.21 -19.12
N ILE A 10 -16.39 42.69 -18.72
CA ILE A 10 -17.26 41.99 -17.77
C ILE A 10 -17.83 40.72 -18.37
N LEU A 11 -18.15 40.69 -19.65
CA LEU A 11 -18.65 39.50 -20.35
C LEU A 11 -17.54 38.45 -20.53
N ILE A 12 -16.29 38.88 -20.75
CA ILE A 12 -15.13 37.96 -20.84
C ILE A 12 -14.77 37.42 -19.47
N VAL A 13 -14.79 38.22 -18.41
CA VAL A 13 -14.56 37.76 -17.03
C VAL A 13 -15.67 36.80 -16.58
N GLY A 14 -16.95 37.10 -16.92
CA GLY A 14 -18.06 36.22 -16.65
C GLY A 14 -17.99 34.88 -17.41
N LEU A 15 -17.47 34.86 -18.65
CA LEU A 15 -17.27 33.66 -19.42
C LEU A 15 -16.11 32.80 -18.87
N ILE A 16 -15.05 33.44 -18.41
CA ILE A 16 -13.89 32.78 -17.78
C ILE A 16 -14.29 32.16 -16.43
N THR A 17 -15.09 32.88 -15.61
CA THR A 17 -15.58 32.31 -14.33
C THR A 17 -16.51 31.10 -14.52
N ILE A 18 -17.29 31.06 -15.60
CA ILE A 18 -18.14 29.90 -15.91
C ILE A 18 -17.27 28.69 -16.33
N ILE A 19 -16.14 28.91 -16.97
CA ILE A 19 -15.22 27.83 -17.36
C ILE A 19 -14.48 27.26 -16.14
N PHE A 20 -14.19 28.06 -15.11
CA PHE A 20 -13.56 27.57 -13.87
C PHE A 20 -14.56 27.03 -12.84
N ALA A 21 -15.84 27.31 -12.94
CA ALA A 21 -16.88 26.74 -12.07
C ALA A 21 -17.37 25.34 -12.52
N SER A 22 -16.89 24.86 -13.66
CA SER A 22 -17.29 23.56 -14.23
C SER A 22 -16.31 22.41 -13.95
N CYS A 23 -15.34 22.60 -13.04
CA CYS A 23 -14.32 21.57 -12.76
C CYS A 23 -14.37 21.02 -11.34
N ASP A 24 -15.55 20.83 -10.75
CA ASP A 24 -15.64 20.12 -9.47
C ASP A 24 -16.87 19.21 -9.42
N LYS A 25 -17.04 18.37 -10.45
CA LYS A 25 -17.91 17.21 -10.42
C LYS A 25 -17.19 16.03 -11.05
N ASP A 26 -16.84 15.10 -10.19
CA ASP A 26 -16.71 13.66 -10.40
C ASP A 26 -16.25 13.18 -11.79
N PHE A 27 -14.94 13.28 -12.05
CA PHE A 27 -14.30 12.56 -13.15
C PHE A 27 -14.45 11.03 -13.02
N ASN A 28 -15.00 10.54 -11.91
CA ASN A 28 -15.30 9.13 -11.68
C ASN A 28 -16.61 8.64 -12.31
N GLU A 29 -17.50 9.54 -12.78
CA GLU A 29 -18.73 9.13 -13.44
C GLU A 29 -18.63 9.15 -14.98
N LEU A 30 -17.76 9.94 -15.56
CA LEU A 30 -17.67 10.14 -17.01
C LEU A 30 -17.07 8.97 -17.81
N GLY A 31 -16.50 7.96 -17.15
CA GLY A 31 -15.97 6.75 -17.80
C GLY A 31 -16.88 5.53 -17.73
N THR A 32 -17.84 5.53 -16.79
CA THR A 32 -18.72 4.38 -16.55
C THR A 32 -20.08 4.49 -17.22
N ASP A 33 -20.55 5.71 -17.50
CA ASP A 33 -21.85 5.93 -18.14
C ASP A 33 -21.80 6.04 -19.68
N ILE A 34 -20.59 6.23 -20.27
CA ILE A 34 -20.45 6.18 -21.74
C ILE A 34 -20.52 4.75 -22.28
N VAL A 35 -20.29 3.75 -21.42
CA VAL A 35 -20.61 2.34 -21.69
C VAL A 35 -21.66 1.93 -20.65
N GLY A 36 -22.82 2.56 -20.69
CA GLY A 36 -23.94 2.25 -19.82
C GLY A 36 -24.35 0.78 -19.89
N ASP A 37 -25.12 0.31 -18.91
CA ASP A 37 -25.71 -1.04 -18.91
C ASP A 37 -26.65 -1.26 -20.13
N ASP A 38 -26.86 -0.24 -20.96
CA ASP A 38 -27.73 -0.24 -22.17
C ASP A 38 -26.88 -0.46 -23.43
N HIS A 39 -26.46 -1.69 -23.64
CA HIS A 39 -25.86 -2.12 -24.93
C HIS A 39 -26.96 -2.36 -25.98
N PHE A 40 -27.42 -1.29 -26.61
CA PHE A 40 -28.43 -1.37 -27.66
C PHE A 40 -27.94 -2.22 -28.84
N GLY A 41 -28.67 -3.32 -29.11
CA GLY A 41 -28.40 -4.18 -30.26
C GLY A 41 -27.44 -5.33 -30.04
N PHE A 42 -27.02 -5.62 -28.79
CA PHE A 42 -26.21 -6.81 -28.46
C PHE A 42 -27.07 -7.81 -27.67
N ASP A 43 -26.83 -9.09 -27.93
CA ASP A 43 -27.30 -10.16 -27.06
C ASP A 43 -26.47 -10.20 -25.79
N VAL A 44 -27.06 -10.62 -24.68
CA VAL A 44 -26.41 -10.73 -23.37
C VAL A 44 -26.59 -12.11 -22.82
N ASP A 45 -25.48 -12.74 -22.43
CA ASP A 45 -25.50 -13.97 -21.64
C ASP A 45 -24.86 -13.75 -20.25
N SER A 46 -25.50 -14.27 -19.24
CA SER A 46 -24.99 -14.29 -17.84
C SER A 46 -25.26 -15.64 -17.15
N THR A 47 -25.47 -16.69 -17.93
CA THR A 47 -25.79 -18.04 -17.44
C THR A 47 -24.58 -18.97 -17.40
N LEU A 48 -23.47 -18.52 -17.99
CA LEU A 48 -22.22 -19.27 -18.02
C LEU A 48 -21.69 -19.54 -16.61
N THR A 49 -21.17 -20.73 -16.43
CA THR A 49 -20.73 -21.20 -15.12
C THR A 49 -19.54 -20.38 -14.61
N VAL A 50 -19.71 -19.82 -13.42
CA VAL A 50 -18.65 -19.21 -12.62
C VAL A 50 -18.65 -19.88 -11.26
N LYS A 51 -17.49 -20.36 -10.80
CA LYS A 51 -17.30 -20.88 -9.45
C LYS A 51 -16.23 -20.08 -8.74
N ALA A 52 -16.47 -19.75 -7.49
CA ALA A 52 -15.54 -18.99 -6.69
C ALA A 52 -15.37 -19.59 -5.30
N TYR A 53 -14.12 -19.62 -4.84
CA TYR A 53 -13.69 -20.24 -3.60
C TYR A 53 -12.82 -19.26 -2.80
N ASN A 54 -12.90 -19.32 -1.47
CA ASN A 54 -11.98 -18.59 -0.63
C ASN A 54 -10.70 -19.38 -0.40
N GLN A 55 -9.60 -18.66 -0.21
CA GLN A 55 -8.32 -19.26 0.13
C GLN A 55 -7.57 -18.36 1.10
N LYS A 56 -7.36 -18.86 2.34
CA LYS A 56 -6.52 -18.16 3.31
C LYS A 56 -5.06 -18.22 2.86
N LEU A 57 -4.35 -17.11 3.01
CA LEU A 57 -2.90 -17.04 2.90
C LEU A 57 -2.29 -17.47 4.24
N GLY A 58 -1.17 -18.14 4.18
CA GLY A 58 -0.32 -18.31 5.35
C GLY A 58 0.77 -17.23 5.38
N PRO A 59 1.81 -17.41 6.20
CA PRO A 59 2.95 -16.52 6.23
C PRO A 59 3.52 -16.26 4.84
N ILE A 60 3.70 -14.99 4.52
CA ILE A 60 4.04 -14.52 3.18
C ILE A 60 5.28 -13.63 3.20
N ALA A 61 6.12 -13.72 2.17
CA ALA A 61 7.30 -12.88 2.05
C ALA A 61 6.90 -11.40 2.04
N SER A 62 7.36 -10.67 3.05
CA SER A 62 7.04 -9.25 3.30
C SER A 62 8.28 -8.37 3.33
N ASN A 63 9.42 -8.90 2.87
CA ASN A 63 10.66 -8.16 2.77
C ASN A 63 10.66 -7.20 1.57
N ASN A 64 11.31 -6.06 1.76
CA ASN A 64 11.58 -5.07 0.72
C ASN A 64 10.35 -4.50 0.00
N LEU A 65 9.20 -4.51 0.64
CA LEU A 65 8.00 -3.84 0.13
C LEU A 65 8.25 -2.31 0.05
N PRO A 66 7.70 -1.63 -0.97
CA PRO A 66 7.95 -0.20 -1.16
C PRO A 66 7.31 0.69 -0.09
N ILE A 67 6.24 0.22 0.53
CA ILE A 67 5.47 0.87 1.58
C ILE A 67 5.16 -0.19 2.63
N ASN A 68 5.19 0.18 3.90
CA ASN A 68 5.03 -0.77 4.99
C ASN A 68 4.00 -0.26 6.00
N PRO A 69 3.11 -1.13 6.53
CA PRO A 69 2.20 -0.77 7.59
C PRO A 69 2.93 -0.63 8.94
N LEU A 70 2.46 0.31 9.77
CA LEU A 70 2.86 0.44 11.17
C LEU A 70 1.65 0.83 12.02
N GLY A 71 1.40 0.12 13.10
CA GLY A 71 0.30 0.41 14.03
C GLY A 71 -0.72 -0.71 14.12
N PHE A 72 -1.96 -0.35 14.48
CA PHE A 72 -3.09 -1.27 14.64
C PHE A 72 -4.22 -0.93 13.68
N TYR A 73 -4.80 -1.96 13.08
CA TYR A 73 -6.04 -1.83 12.30
C TYR A 73 -7.03 -2.90 12.71
N SER A 74 -8.15 -2.46 13.30
CA SER A 74 -9.24 -3.36 13.68
C SER A 74 -10.38 -3.27 12.67
N ASN A 75 -10.85 -4.43 12.22
CA ASN A 75 -11.96 -4.56 11.29
C ASN A 75 -12.95 -5.59 11.85
N PRO A 76 -14.25 -5.26 11.98
CA PRO A 76 -15.23 -6.17 12.56
C PRO A 76 -15.32 -7.54 11.88
N ALA A 77 -15.08 -7.59 10.57
CA ALA A 77 -15.15 -8.83 9.80
C ALA A 77 -13.85 -9.64 9.84
N PHE A 78 -12.70 -8.97 9.83
CA PHE A 78 -11.38 -9.59 9.64
C PHE A 78 -10.50 -9.60 10.90
N GLY A 79 -11.00 -9.06 12.02
CA GLY A 79 -10.23 -8.97 13.26
C GLY A 79 -9.25 -7.81 13.29
N THR A 80 -8.23 -7.92 14.14
CA THR A 80 -7.20 -6.91 14.35
C THR A 80 -5.89 -7.34 13.74
N THR A 81 -5.28 -6.49 12.95
CA THR A 81 -3.91 -6.64 12.47
C THR A 81 -3.02 -5.64 13.19
N GLN A 82 -1.99 -6.12 13.86
CA GLN A 82 -0.87 -5.36 14.40
C GLN A 82 0.29 -5.45 13.41
N ALA A 83 0.88 -4.32 13.07
CA ALA A 83 2.00 -4.25 12.15
C ALA A 83 3.22 -3.65 12.82
N ASN A 84 4.29 -4.42 12.89
CA ASN A 84 5.62 -4.02 13.31
C ASN A 84 6.53 -3.94 12.07
N PHE A 85 7.67 -3.28 12.21
CA PHE A 85 8.57 -3.07 11.09
C PHE A 85 10.04 -3.12 11.51
N VAL A 86 10.89 -3.73 10.69
CA VAL A 86 12.33 -3.71 10.86
C VAL A 86 13.02 -3.30 9.57
N THR A 87 14.08 -2.49 9.68
CA THR A 87 14.86 -2.01 8.55
C THR A 87 16.34 -1.98 8.90
N GLN A 88 17.18 -2.27 7.93
CA GLN A 88 18.61 -1.96 8.02
C GLN A 88 18.83 -0.45 7.93
N VAL A 89 19.99 -0.02 8.38
CA VAL A 89 20.44 1.38 8.34
C VAL A 89 21.75 1.45 7.58
N GLU A 90 21.93 2.50 6.78
CA GLU A 90 23.11 2.74 5.98
C GLU A 90 23.70 4.13 6.24
N LEU A 91 25.01 4.21 6.15
CA LEU A 91 25.74 5.48 6.21
C LEU A 91 25.42 6.31 4.95
N SER A 92 25.19 7.59 5.12
CA SER A 92 25.11 8.53 3.99
C SER A 92 26.48 8.90 3.43
N THR A 93 27.51 8.86 4.29
CA THR A 93 28.91 9.14 3.95
C THR A 93 29.78 8.06 4.55
N LEU A 94 30.64 7.45 3.74
CA LEU A 94 31.57 6.42 4.17
C LEU A 94 32.84 7.05 4.74
N ASN A 95 33.48 6.35 5.67
CA ASN A 95 34.66 6.83 6.37
C ASN A 95 34.49 8.25 6.96
N PRO A 96 33.40 8.52 7.71
CA PRO A 96 33.28 9.82 8.37
C PRO A 96 34.45 10.02 9.35
N VAL A 97 34.91 11.25 9.41
CA VAL A 97 35.93 11.63 10.38
C VAL A 97 35.26 12.52 11.42
N PHE A 98 35.37 12.10 12.66
CA PHE A 98 34.98 12.86 13.83
C PHE A 98 36.24 13.23 14.60
N ASN A 99 36.35 14.45 15.08
CA ASN A 99 37.56 14.94 15.78
C ASN A 99 37.62 14.40 17.21
N ASN A 100 37.79 13.10 17.36
CA ASN A 100 37.78 12.40 18.64
C ASN A 100 39.10 11.64 18.98
N THR A 101 40.08 11.69 18.08
CA THR A 101 41.28 10.83 18.20
C THR A 101 42.58 11.58 18.48
N ASP A 102 42.60 12.90 18.30
CA ASP A 102 43.81 13.71 18.51
C ASP A 102 43.59 14.72 19.63
N THR A 103 43.81 14.29 20.86
CA THR A 103 43.63 15.09 22.06
C THR A 103 44.73 16.14 22.24
N GLU A 104 45.81 16.13 21.45
CA GLU A 104 46.82 17.17 21.46
C GLU A 104 46.39 18.41 20.65
N LEU A 105 45.56 18.19 19.65
CA LEU A 105 45.05 19.25 18.76
C LEU A 105 43.64 19.74 19.12
N TYR A 106 42.82 18.93 19.80
CA TYR A 106 41.45 19.25 20.13
C TYR A 106 41.22 19.24 21.63
N GLU A 107 40.62 20.30 22.16
CA GLU A 107 40.39 20.46 23.61
C GLU A 107 39.21 19.60 24.08
N ASP A 108 38.17 19.46 23.26
CA ASP A 108 36.96 18.77 23.64
C ASP A 108 36.56 17.67 22.65
N LEU A 109 36.13 16.53 23.17
CA LEU A 109 35.52 15.46 22.38
C LEU A 109 34.23 15.93 21.72
N PRO A 110 33.86 15.33 20.57
CA PRO A 110 32.55 15.56 19.96
C PRO A 110 31.42 15.24 20.93
N VAL A 111 30.39 16.08 20.98
CA VAL A 111 29.20 15.90 21.83
C VAL A 111 27.96 15.87 20.95
N ILE A 112 27.13 14.86 21.14
CA ILE A 112 25.83 14.81 20.45
C ILE A 112 24.83 15.69 21.17
N ASP A 113 24.24 16.66 20.45
CA ASP A 113 23.16 17.49 20.94
C ASP A 113 21.83 16.75 20.90
N SER A 114 21.55 16.06 19.78
CA SER A 114 20.32 15.26 19.59
C SER A 114 20.45 14.25 18.45
N VAL A 115 19.64 13.21 18.51
CA VAL A 115 19.49 12.22 17.44
C VAL A 115 18.00 12.15 17.07
N ILE A 116 17.69 12.47 15.83
CA ILE A 116 16.32 12.58 15.36
C ILE A 116 16.05 11.55 14.26
N LEU A 117 15.12 10.66 14.52
CA LEU A 117 14.50 9.83 13.50
C LEU A 117 13.31 10.58 12.90
N ASP A 118 13.34 10.82 11.59
CA ASP A 118 12.29 11.55 10.88
C ASP A 118 11.83 10.75 9.65
N VAL A 119 10.57 10.31 9.64
CA VAL A 119 9.96 9.54 8.54
C VAL A 119 8.69 10.25 8.09
N PRO A 120 8.65 10.83 6.87
CA PRO A 120 7.53 11.62 6.41
C PRO A 120 6.28 10.76 6.16
N TYR A 121 5.12 11.31 6.48
CA TYR A 121 3.83 10.71 6.16
C TYR A 121 3.40 11.03 4.72
N PHE A 122 2.55 10.17 4.15
CA PHE A 122 1.75 10.55 3.00
C PHE A 122 0.71 11.58 3.43
N LYS A 123 0.66 12.71 2.72
CA LYS A 123 -0.16 13.86 3.10
C LYS A 123 -0.61 14.67 1.90
N THR A 124 -1.74 15.34 2.07
CA THR A 124 -2.26 16.34 1.13
C THR A 124 -2.37 17.69 1.83
N LEU A 125 -1.80 18.73 1.24
CA LEU A 125 -1.97 20.12 1.72
C LEU A 125 -3.43 20.54 1.54
N LYS A 126 -4.05 21.06 2.59
CA LYS A 126 -5.44 21.54 2.59
C LYS A 126 -5.53 23.06 2.47
N SER A 127 -4.76 23.77 3.27
CA SER A 127 -4.75 25.23 3.29
C SER A 127 -3.45 25.75 3.91
N THR A 128 -3.15 27.00 3.63
CA THR A 128 -2.09 27.78 4.29
C THR A 128 -2.75 29.02 4.86
N ASN A 129 -2.51 29.33 6.14
CA ASN A 129 -3.08 30.52 6.79
C ASN A 129 -2.22 31.77 6.53
N SER A 130 -2.64 32.93 7.09
CA SER A 130 -1.92 34.21 6.98
C SER A 130 -0.51 34.17 7.57
N ASP A 131 -0.24 33.27 8.52
CA ASP A 131 1.05 33.14 9.20
C ASP A 131 1.97 32.10 8.52
N ASN A 132 1.62 31.69 7.30
CA ASN A 132 2.30 30.63 6.53
C ASN A 132 2.33 29.27 7.24
N ILE A 133 1.34 28.98 8.07
CA ILE A 133 1.16 27.66 8.70
C ILE A 133 0.28 26.83 7.79
N ASN A 134 0.78 25.65 7.42
CA ASN A 134 0.07 24.74 6.56
C ASN A 134 -0.79 23.78 7.38
N THR A 135 -1.98 23.50 6.87
CA THR A 135 -2.87 22.46 7.38
C THR A 135 -2.87 21.29 6.41
N TYR A 136 -2.64 20.09 6.92
CA TYR A 136 -2.59 18.86 6.13
C TYR A 136 -3.71 17.91 6.51
N ARG A 137 -4.08 17.06 5.55
CA ARG A 137 -4.71 15.77 5.80
C ARG A 137 -3.62 14.70 5.65
N LEU A 138 -3.54 13.77 6.60
CA LEU A 138 -2.72 12.58 6.42
C LEU A 138 -3.47 11.58 5.54
N ASP A 139 -2.75 11.04 4.58
CA ASP A 139 -3.26 10.04 3.66
C ASP A 139 -2.79 8.64 4.09
N SER A 140 -3.54 7.60 3.70
CA SER A 140 -3.19 6.20 3.99
C SER A 140 -3.04 5.88 5.48
N ILE A 141 -3.90 6.50 6.32
CA ILE A 141 -4.09 6.14 7.73
C ILE A 141 -5.46 5.50 7.87
N PHE A 142 -5.49 4.34 8.53
CA PHE A 142 -6.67 3.50 8.71
C PHE A 142 -6.91 3.28 10.20
N GLY A 143 -8.16 3.40 10.65
CA GLY A 143 -8.54 3.19 12.03
C GLY A 143 -10.04 3.01 12.20
N VAL A 144 -10.44 2.63 13.40
CA VAL A 144 -11.87 2.42 13.77
C VAL A 144 -12.62 3.75 13.86
N THR A 145 -11.94 4.78 14.32
CA THR A 145 -12.42 6.16 14.21
C THR A 145 -11.76 6.80 13.01
N PRO A 146 -12.50 7.52 12.16
CA PRO A 146 -11.87 8.37 11.19
C PRO A 146 -10.81 9.18 11.91
N TYR A 147 -9.57 9.12 11.43
CA TYR A 147 -8.50 9.96 11.95
C TYR A 147 -9.00 11.40 11.91
N ASP A 148 -9.59 11.86 13.02
CA ASP A 148 -10.28 13.14 13.00
C ASP A 148 -9.25 14.22 12.87
N LYS A 149 -9.50 14.89 11.87
CA LYS A 149 -8.96 16.13 11.41
C LYS A 149 -8.83 17.22 12.48
N ASP A 150 -9.58 17.23 13.55
CA ASP A 150 -9.64 18.37 14.46
C ASP A 150 -9.16 18.08 15.90
N THR A 151 -9.14 16.83 16.32
CA THR A 151 -8.65 16.43 17.65
C THR A 151 -7.82 15.16 17.59
N PRO A 152 -6.50 15.24 17.34
CA PRO A 152 -5.63 14.08 17.28
C PRO A 152 -5.42 13.36 18.61
N SER A 153 -6.04 13.84 19.67
CA SER A 153 -5.82 13.41 21.05
C SER A 153 -6.89 12.46 21.63
N THR A 154 -7.78 11.88 20.80
CA THR A 154 -8.68 10.86 21.32
C THR A 154 -7.89 9.63 21.76
N ASN A 155 -8.14 9.13 22.95
CA ASN A 155 -7.45 7.96 23.52
C ASN A 155 -7.46 6.72 22.60
N ASN A 156 -8.38 6.68 21.65
CA ASN A 156 -8.60 5.55 20.74
C ASN A 156 -7.63 5.50 19.53
N SER A 157 -6.85 6.55 19.30
CA SER A 157 -5.89 6.59 18.18
C SER A 157 -4.44 6.35 18.61
N LYS A 158 -4.20 6.28 19.94
CA LYS A 158 -2.86 6.16 20.51
C LYS A 158 -2.46 4.70 20.69
N PHE A 159 -1.16 4.44 20.61
CA PHE A 159 -0.55 3.15 20.90
C PHE A 159 0.87 3.35 21.43
N LYS A 160 1.42 2.30 22.03
CA LYS A 160 2.81 2.29 22.44
C LYS A 160 3.68 1.97 21.24
N LEU A 161 4.60 2.87 20.89
CA LEU A 161 5.60 2.70 19.86
C LEU A 161 6.99 2.61 20.50
N SER A 162 7.59 1.44 20.44
CA SER A 162 8.94 1.18 20.96
C SER A 162 9.92 0.99 19.81
N VAL A 163 11.01 1.75 19.81
CA VAL A 163 12.06 1.64 18.81
C VAL A 163 13.30 1.03 19.45
N TYR A 164 13.81 -0.05 18.87
CA TYR A 164 14.97 -0.78 19.34
C TYR A 164 16.02 -0.93 18.25
N GLN A 165 17.28 -1.07 18.62
CA GLN A 165 18.28 -1.60 17.71
C GLN A 165 18.01 -3.09 17.51
N SER A 166 17.89 -3.52 16.26
CA SER A 166 17.85 -4.94 15.90
C SER A 166 19.26 -5.53 15.95
N ASN A 167 19.41 -6.68 16.57
CA ASN A 167 20.65 -7.45 16.52
C ASN A 167 20.55 -8.62 15.53
N TYR A 168 19.44 -8.77 14.82
CA TYR A 168 19.28 -9.75 13.75
C TYR A 168 19.81 -9.17 12.43
N PHE A 169 20.72 -9.89 11.78
CA PHE A 169 21.26 -9.47 10.49
C PHE A 169 20.36 -9.90 9.34
N LEU A 170 19.79 -8.93 8.62
CA LEU A 170 18.95 -9.18 7.45
C LEU A 170 19.85 -9.42 6.23
N ARG A 171 20.07 -10.70 5.90
CA ARG A 171 20.93 -11.09 4.77
C ARG A 171 20.32 -10.70 3.44
N ASP A 172 21.17 -10.39 2.46
CA ASP A 172 20.75 -10.13 1.09
C ASP A 172 20.46 -11.42 0.33
N LEU A 173 21.28 -12.45 0.54
CA LEU A 173 21.22 -13.73 -0.16
C LEU A 173 20.97 -14.90 0.80
N ASP A 174 20.26 -15.91 0.29
CA ASP A 174 19.88 -17.11 1.03
C ASP A 174 21.02 -18.13 1.02
N PRO A 175 21.62 -18.46 2.18
CA PRO A 175 22.66 -19.48 2.27
C PRO A 175 22.14 -20.88 1.94
N ASP A 176 20.85 -21.17 2.20
CA ASP A 176 20.25 -22.47 1.93
C ASP A 176 20.01 -22.69 0.42
N GLN A 177 20.04 -21.61 -0.37
CA GLN A 177 19.99 -21.62 -1.83
C GLN A 177 21.37 -21.34 -2.47
N SER A 178 22.43 -21.73 -1.79
CA SER A 178 23.83 -21.53 -2.26
C SER A 178 24.15 -20.07 -2.62
N LEU A 179 23.50 -19.12 -1.94
CA LEU A 179 23.61 -17.68 -2.17
C LEU A 179 23.22 -17.24 -3.61
N ALA A 180 22.40 -18.04 -4.31
CA ALA A 180 21.94 -17.72 -5.66
C ALA A 180 20.61 -16.93 -5.68
N GLU A 181 19.81 -17.04 -4.61
CA GLU A 181 18.52 -16.35 -4.49
C GLU A 181 18.55 -15.33 -3.36
N GLN A 182 17.65 -14.35 -3.43
CA GLN A 182 17.43 -13.40 -2.36
C GLN A 182 16.90 -14.12 -1.12
N GLN A 183 17.41 -13.75 0.07
CA GLN A 183 16.85 -14.20 1.33
C GLN A 183 15.42 -13.68 1.47
N LEU A 184 14.48 -14.58 1.66
CA LEU A 184 13.10 -14.24 1.97
C LEU A 184 12.89 -14.12 3.48
N PHE A 185 12.15 -13.10 3.86
CA PHE A 185 11.66 -12.89 5.21
C PHE A 185 10.14 -12.80 5.20
N TYR A 186 9.50 -13.39 6.18
CA TYR A 186 8.06 -13.61 6.19
C TYR A 186 7.34 -12.78 7.26
N SER A 187 6.08 -12.50 7.00
CA SER A 187 5.20 -11.66 7.82
C SER A 187 5.09 -12.08 9.28
N ASP A 188 5.19 -13.39 9.58
CA ASP A 188 5.05 -13.96 10.93
C ASP A 188 6.36 -14.02 11.74
N GLN A 189 7.46 -13.45 11.25
CA GLN A 189 8.76 -13.52 11.92
C GLN A 189 8.96 -12.47 13.03
N ASN A 190 7.88 -11.91 13.59
CA ASN A 190 7.99 -10.91 14.65
C ASN A 190 8.75 -11.44 15.87
N ASN A 191 8.47 -12.65 16.31
CA ASN A 191 9.17 -13.25 17.45
C ASN A 191 10.69 -13.42 17.19
N LEU A 192 11.10 -13.71 15.95
CA LEU A 192 12.51 -13.81 15.59
C LEU A 192 13.21 -12.46 15.78
N ILE A 193 12.59 -11.38 15.35
CA ILE A 193 13.14 -10.02 15.47
C ILE A 193 13.09 -9.55 16.92
N ASP A 194 11.95 -9.73 17.59
CA ASP A 194 11.76 -9.27 18.98
C ASP A 194 12.72 -9.96 19.96
N ASN A 195 12.96 -11.25 19.80
CA ASN A 195 13.93 -12.00 20.62
C ASN A 195 15.39 -11.63 20.34
N ASN A 196 15.66 -11.03 19.20
CA ASN A 196 17.00 -10.59 18.80
C ASN A 196 17.20 -9.06 18.85
N LYS A 197 16.29 -8.30 19.45
CA LYS A 197 16.51 -6.88 19.68
C LYS A 197 17.51 -6.65 20.81
N ILE A 198 18.24 -5.54 20.77
CA ILE A 198 18.97 -5.03 21.94
C ILE A 198 17.94 -4.42 22.89
N PRO A 199 17.86 -4.87 24.16
CA PRO A 199 16.77 -4.47 25.06
C PRO A 199 16.97 -3.05 25.64
N VAL A 200 17.37 -2.11 24.79
CA VAL A 200 17.53 -0.69 25.10
C VAL A 200 16.55 0.09 24.25
N LEU A 201 15.58 0.72 24.90
CA LEU A 201 14.60 1.55 24.21
C LEU A 201 15.28 2.81 23.68
N LEU A 202 15.20 3.03 22.36
CA LEU A 202 15.86 4.17 21.73
C LEU A 202 15.04 5.45 21.77
N ASN A 203 13.71 5.39 21.67
CA ASN A 203 12.83 6.54 21.60
C ASN A 203 12.28 7.01 22.96
N ASN A 204 13.08 6.87 24.01
CA ASN A 204 12.81 7.42 25.34
C ASN A 204 13.86 8.46 25.74
N ALA A 205 14.55 9.07 24.78
CA ALA A 205 15.53 10.10 25.07
C ALA A 205 14.85 11.31 25.72
N PRO A 206 15.46 11.88 26.79
CA PRO A 206 14.95 13.11 27.38
C PRO A 206 15.04 14.24 26.35
N LEU A 207 14.06 15.12 26.34
CA LEU A 207 14.12 16.36 25.56
C LEU A 207 15.16 17.29 26.17
N THR A 208 16.14 17.67 25.39
CA THR A 208 17.28 18.45 25.87
C THR A 208 17.06 19.95 25.81
N ASP A 209 16.09 20.44 25.00
CA ASP A 209 15.81 21.87 24.92
C ASP A 209 14.36 22.15 24.51
N PRO A 210 13.83 23.31 24.95
CA PRO A 210 12.53 23.33 25.60
C PRO A 210 11.47 22.66 24.73
N PRO A 211 10.75 21.70 25.29
CA PRO A 211 9.69 20.97 24.59
C PRO A 211 8.64 21.89 24.00
N SER A 212 8.48 23.06 24.60
CA SER A 212 7.55 24.11 24.17
C SER A 212 7.84 24.70 22.80
N ASP A 213 9.05 24.53 22.28
CA ASP A 213 9.47 25.08 21.00
C ASP A 213 9.38 24.09 19.85
N GLN A 214 9.03 22.84 20.15
CA GLN A 214 8.87 21.77 19.14
C GLN A 214 7.45 21.21 19.20
N GLU A 215 6.52 21.87 18.53
CA GLU A 215 5.17 21.32 18.38
C GLU A 215 5.23 19.98 17.64
N GLY A 216 4.64 18.96 18.24
CA GLY A 216 4.50 17.66 17.61
C GLY A 216 5.42 16.55 18.09
N THR A 217 6.45 16.85 18.92
CA THR A 217 7.35 15.85 19.48
C THR A 217 7.49 16.09 20.98
N HIS A 218 6.89 15.25 21.82
CA HIS A 218 6.90 15.46 23.27
C HIS A 218 7.04 14.15 24.02
N ASN A 219 8.23 13.87 24.52
CA ASN A 219 8.46 12.80 25.49
C ASN A 219 7.73 13.07 26.81
N ALA A 220 7.51 14.34 27.16
CA ALA A 220 6.90 14.74 28.42
C ALA A 220 5.44 14.27 28.56
N ASP A 221 4.71 14.11 27.45
CA ASP A 221 3.34 13.55 27.42
C ASP A 221 3.31 12.06 27.04
N GLY A 222 4.47 11.40 26.99
CA GLY A 222 4.60 9.97 26.66
C GLY A 222 4.32 9.65 25.19
N ARG A 223 4.23 10.65 24.31
CA ARG A 223 3.77 10.48 22.95
C ARG A 223 4.74 9.68 22.07
N GLU A 224 6.04 9.84 22.24
CA GLU A 224 7.03 9.16 21.42
C GLU A 224 7.12 7.66 21.69
N ASN A 225 6.74 7.22 22.88
CA ASN A 225 6.76 5.83 23.28
C ASN A 225 5.38 5.34 23.70
N GLU A 226 4.87 5.77 24.86
CA GLU A 226 3.68 5.17 25.50
C GLU A 226 2.34 5.61 24.87
N GLN A 227 2.29 6.80 24.26
CA GLN A 227 1.07 7.39 23.71
C GLN A 227 1.30 7.97 22.32
N PHE A 228 2.02 7.23 21.48
CA PHE A 228 2.27 7.64 20.10
C PHE A 228 0.96 7.70 19.29
N TYR A 229 0.87 8.69 18.40
CA TYR A 229 -0.18 8.81 17.38
C TYR A 229 0.37 9.53 16.14
N PHE A 230 -0.25 9.30 14.99
CA PHE A 230 0.12 9.97 13.75
C PHE A 230 -0.42 11.40 13.76
N ASP A 231 0.47 12.40 13.75
CA ASP A 231 0.12 13.81 13.84
C ASP A 231 0.15 14.49 12.47
N LYS A 232 -0.93 15.21 12.15
CA LYS A 232 -1.07 15.98 10.90
C LYS A 232 -0.45 17.36 10.94
N ARG A 233 -0.01 17.83 12.10
CA ARG A 233 0.56 19.17 12.28
C ARG A 233 1.99 19.21 11.75
N GLU A 234 2.39 20.40 11.30
CA GLU A 234 3.80 20.68 11.02
C GLU A 234 4.62 20.63 12.30
N HIS A 235 5.88 20.20 12.17
CA HIS A 235 6.85 20.37 13.23
C HIS A 235 7.43 21.77 13.16
N LYS A 236 7.33 22.52 14.26
CA LYS A 236 7.99 23.80 14.43
C LYS A 236 9.36 23.54 15.03
N LEU A 237 10.40 23.83 14.28
CA LEU A 237 11.79 23.62 14.67
C LEU A 237 12.41 24.96 15.05
N THR A 238 12.95 25.05 16.26
CA THR A 238 13.66 26.23 16.74
C THR A 238 15.14 26.06 16.47
N THR A 239 15.74 27.03 15.83
CA THR A 239 17.17 27.19 15.70
C THR A 239 17.57 28.57 16.26
N TYR A 240 18.83 28.74 16.58
CA TYR A 240 19.36 30.03 17.04
C TYR A 240 20.22 30.63 15.94
N GLU A 241 20.21 31.95 15.83
CA GLU A 241 21.14 32.67 14.97
C GLU A 241 22.58 32.59 15.53
N SER A 242 23.54 33.13 14.82
CA SER A 242 24.95 33.10 15.21
C SER A 242 25.24 33.79 16.55
N ASP A 243 24.33 34.61 17.06
CA ASP A 243 24.39 35.25 18.38
C ASP A 243 24.04 34.30 19.54
N GLY A 244 23.55 33.09 19.23
CA GLY A 244 23.13 32.09 20.21
C GLY A 244 21.89 32.44 21.02
N VAL A 245 21.24 33.58 20.78
CA VAL A 245 20.12 34.11 21.56
C VAL A 245 18.88 34.31 20.69
N THR A 246 19.04 34.82 19.47
CA THR A 246 17.93 35.12 18.55
C THR A 246 17.37 33.82 18.00
N LYS A 247 16.09 33.53 18.34
CA LYS A 247 15.40 32.32 17.89
C LYS A 247 14.93 32.48 16.43
N LYS A 248 15.26 31.50 15.62
CA LYS A 248 14.74 31.33 14.26
C LYS A 248 13.88 30.08 14.19
N PHE A 249 12.69 30.24 13.63
CA PHE A 249 11.76 29.14 13.48
C PHE A 249 11.74 28.65 12.03
N THR A 250 11.81 27.32 11.86
CA THR A 250 11.54 26.65 10.59
C THR A 250 10.41 25.67 10.79
N ARG A 251 9.67 25.37 9.72
CA ARG A 251 8.59 24.38 9.76
C ARG A 251 8.92 23.24 8.81
N SER A 252 8.70 22.03 9.27
CA SER A 252 8.77 20.83 8.44
C SER A 252 7.42 20.15 8.38
N VAL A 253 7.22 19.40 7.31
CA VAL A 253 5.98 18.68 7.03
C VAL A 253 5.68 17.62 8.11
N PRO A 254 4.41 17.19 8.26
CA PRO A 254 4.05 16.10 9.16
C PRO A 254 4.85 14.83 8.90
N SER A 255 5.41 14.28 9.96
CA SER A 255 6.26 13.09 9.93
C SER A 255 6.23 12.36 11.28
N MET A 256 6.63 11.10 11.30
CA MET A 256 7.03 10.42 12.51
C MET A 256 8.41 10.95 12.90
N ARG A 257 8.44 11.86 13.87
CA ARG A 257 9.65 12.51 14.34
C ARG A 257 9.91 12.12 15.81
N LEU A 258 10.96 11.33 16.03
CA LEU A 258 11.28 10.74 17.32
C LEU A 258 12.67 11.16 17.77
N HIS A 259 12.82 11.48 19.07
CA HIS A 259 14.12 11.72 19.69
C HIS A 259 14.72 10.39 20.15
N LEU A 260 15.89 10.06 19.61
CA LEU A 260 16.58 8.83 19.95
C LEU A 260 17.69 9.11 20.97
N ARG A 261 18.06 8.08 21.74
CA ARG A 261 19.09 8.14 22.77
C ARG A 261 20.45 8.51 22.17
N THR A 262 21.03 9.58 22.67
CA THR A 262 22.31 10.12 22.20
C THR A 262 23.50 9.22 22.55
N ASP A 263 23.49 8.58 23.72
CA ASP A 263 24.55 7.70 24.20
C ASP A 263 24.77 6.49 23.26
N VAL A 264 23.68 5.86 22.82
CA VAL A 264 23.77 4.72 21.90
C VAL A 264 24.39 5.13 20.55
N PHE A 265 24.00 6.28 20.01
CA PHE A 265 24.52 6.75 18.73
C PHE A 265 25.95 7.33 18.87
N TYR A 266 26.32 7.86 20.04
CA TYR A 266 27.69 8.21 20.31
C TYR A 266 28.60 6.98 20.19
N ASP A 267 28.29 5.92 20.91
CA ASP A 267 29.10 4.68 20.92
C ASP A 267 29.14 3.99 19.56
N LYS A 268 28.00 4.04 18.82
CA LYS A 268 27.88 3.34 17.54
C LYS A 268 28.41 4.13 16.34
N ILE A 269 28.48 5.45 16.41
CA ILE A 269 28.83 6.30 15.26
C ILE A 269 30.06 7.14 15.56
N LEU A 270 30.01 8.06 16.55
CA LEU A 270 31.12 8.97 16.81
C LEU A 270 32.35 8.26 17.39
N ASN A 271 32.09 7.28 18.23
CA ASN A 271 33.13 6.45 18.88
C ASN A 271 33.18 5.02 18.33
N ALA A 272 32.76 4.83 17.06
CA ALA A 272 32.76 3.52 16.44
C ALA A 272 34.16 2.94 16.31
N PRO A 273 34.36 1.61 16.55
CA PRO A 273 35.64 0.96 16.33
C PRO A 273 36.16 1.17 14.91
N THR A 274 37.49 1.31 14.78
CA THR A 274 38.13 1.55 13.48
C THR A 274 37.66 0.56 12.41
N GLY A 275 37.32 1.10 11.24
CA GLY A 275 36.91 0.33 10.07
C GLY A 275 35.42 -0.02 10.01
N GLN A 276 34.64 0.08 11.10
CA GLN A 276 33.20 -0.28 11.09
C GLN A 276 32.36 0.64 10.20
N LEU A 277 32.81 1.86 9.97
CA LEU A 277 32.13 2.86 9.13
C LEU A 277 32.74 2.99 7.71
N SER A 278 33.64 2.07 7.33
CA SER A 278 34.35 2.17 6.04
C SER A 278 33.51 1.76 4.83
N SER A 279 32.48 0.96 5.04
CA SER A 279 31.53 0.56 3.99
C SER A 279 30.16 0.24 4.59
N ASN A 280 29.11 0.34 3.76
CA ASN A 280 27.77 -0.06 4.19
C ASN A 280 27.65 -1.56 4.48
N ALA A 281 28.47 -2.41 3.87
CA ALA A 281 28.48 -3.84 4.17
C ALA A 281 28.98 -4.10 5.60
N LEU A 282 30.07 -3.46 6.01
CA LEU A 282 30.59 -3.56 7.39
C LEU A 282 29.66 -2.88 8.38
N PHE A 283 29.14 -1.71 8.04
CA PHE A 283 28.21 -0.99 8.91
C PHE A 283 26.91 -1.77 9.16
N LYS A 284 26.28 -2.35 8.13
CA LYS A 284 25.11 -3.20 8.28
C LYS A 284 25.36 -4.43 9.15
N ASN A 285 26.57 -5.00 9.11
CA ASN A 285 26.94 -6.09 10.02
C ASN A 285 27.16 -5.62 11.45
N TYR A 286 27.65 -4.41 11.65
CA TYR A 286 27.95 -3.82 12.95
C TYR A 286 26.72 -3.24 13.65
N PHE A 287 25.94 -2.41 12.96
CA PHE A 287 24.74 -1.74 13.52
C PHE A 287 23.47 -2.60 13.37
N ARG A 288 23.39 -3.38 12.29
CA ARG A 288 22.33 -4.30 11.86
C ARG A 288 21.01 -3.65 11.48
N GLY A 289 20.36 -2.87 12.34
CA GLY A 289 19.13 -2.20 11.95
C GLY A 289 18.32 -1.64 13.11
N ILE A 290 17.13 -1.15 12.76
CA ILE A 290 16.16 -0.57 13.70
C ILE A 290 14.86 -1.36 13.61
N TYR A 291 14.30 -1.73 14.76
CA TYR A 291 13.03 -2.41 14.91
C TYR A 291 11.99 -1.50 15.57
N PHE A 292 10.88 -1.30 14.88
CA PHE A 292 9.69 -0.57 15.34
C PHE A 292 8.67 -1.57 15.87
N LYS A 293 8.46 -1.58 17.16
CA LYS A 293 7.51 -2.45 17.86
C LYS A 293 6.31 -1.66 18.30
N VAL A 294 5.13 -2.16 17.97
CA VAL A 294 3.85 -1.57 18.30
C VAL A 294 3.17 -2.41 19.36
N GLU A 295 2.65 -1.78 20.42
CA GLU A 295 1.99 -2.44 21.55
C GLU A 295 0.81 -1.59 22.06
N ASN A 296 -0.14 -2.21 22.77
CA ASN A 296 -1.21 -1.54 23.53
C ASN A 296 -2.04 -0.53 22.72
N GLY A 297 -2.38 -0.84 21.48
CA GLY A 297 -3.05 0.09 20.56
C GLY A 297 -4.42 -0.36 20.08
N ASN A 298 -5.17 -1.16 20.82
CA ASN A 298 -6.51 -1.55 20.39
C ASN A 298 -7.56 -0.56 20.98
N PRO A 299 -8.36 0.17 20.14
CA PRO A 299 -8.50 0.02 18.69
C PRO A 299 -7.41 0.64 17.80
N GLY A 300 -6.62 1.61 18.23
CA GLY A 300 -5.49 2.20 17.52
C GLY A 300 -5.71 2.62 16.05
N ASN A 301 -4.64 3.13 15.44
CA ASN A 301 -4.58 3.44 14.01
C ASN A 301 -3.35 2.79 13.37
N MET A 302 -3.43 2.53 12.06
CA MET A 302 -2.35 2.02 11.23
C MET A 302 -2.07 2.99 10.09
N ALA A 303 -0.81 3.34 9.89
CA ALA A 303 -0.36 4.12 8.75
C ALA A 303 0.42 3.25 7.76
N MET A 304 0.24 3.52 6.47
CA MET A 304 1.17 3.06 5.44
C MET A 304 2.30 4.05 5.31
N ILE A 305 3.54 3.61 5.46
CA ILE A 305 4.72 4.47 5.56
C ILE A 305 5.78 4.05 4.55
N ASN A 306 6.37 5.03 3.87
CA ASN A 306 7.60 4.83 3.10
C ASN A 306 8.81 5.11 4.01
N PHE A 307 9.27 4.08 4.73
CA PHE A 307 10.41 4.21 5.63
C PHE A 307 11.72 4.60 4.92
N ARG A 308 11.87 4.23 3.64
CA ARG A 308 13.06 4.60 2.86
C ARG A 308 13.19 6.10 2.57
N ALA A 309 12.09 6.85 2.70
CA ALA A 309 12.11 8.31 2.65
C ALA A 309 12.55 8.95 3.98
N GLY A 310 12.68 8.15 5.03
CA GLY A 310 13.11 8.58 6.36
C GLY A 310 14.61 8.54 6.54
N LYS A 311 15.06 9.21 7.59
CA LYS A 311 16.46 9.25 8.01
C LYS A 311 16.59 9.40 9.51
N ILE A 312 17.74 8.99 10.05
CA ILE A 312 18.20 9.33 11.40
C ILE A 312 19.26 10.40 11.25
N THR A 313 19.08 11.56 11.86
CA THR A 313 20.08 12.63 11.82
C THR A 313 20.70 12.82 13.19
N ILE A 314 22.01 12.67 13.29
CA ILE A 314 22.79 12.93 14.49
C ILE A 314 23.25 14.38 14.41
N TYR A 315 22.81 15.23 15.33
CA TYR A 315 23.27 16.60 15.48
C TYR A 315 24.33 16.63 16.59
N TYR A 316 25.50 17.15 16.28
CA TYR A 316 26.63 17.14 17.21
C TYR A 316 27.49 18.38 17.05
N LYS A 317 28.33 18.62 18.05
CA LYS A 317 29.34 19.67 18.06
C LYS A 317 30.71 19.05 18.13
N GLU A 318 31.66 19.60 17.40
CA GLU A 318 33.08 19.23 17.47
C GLU A 318 33.93 20.47 17.25
N ASP A 319 35.20 20.39 17.64
CA ASP A 319 36.16 21.46 17.45
C ASP A 319 36.65 21.45 16.00
N LYS A 320 36.72 22.64 15.42
CA LYS A 320 37.29 22.91 14.11
C LYS A 320 38.52 23.78 14.27
N ILE A 321 39.63 23.35 13.71
CA ILE A 321 40.85 24.14 13.64
C ILE A 321 40.74 25.11 12.48
N THR A 322 40.85 26.41 12.75
CA THR A 322 40.93 27.46 11.74
C THR A 322 42.26 28.18 11.87
N PRO A 323 42.98 28.50 10.76
CA PRO A 323 44.16 29.33 10.80
C PRO A 323 43.82 30.70 11.41
N ASP A 324 44.60 31.15 12.40
CA ASP A 324 44.44 32.52 12.89
C ASP A 324 45.21 33.46 11.94
N ASN A 325 44.46 34.31 11.22
CA ASN A 325 45.01 35.28 10.29
C ASN A 325 45.54 36.54 10.98
N VAL A 326 45.72 36.54 12.28
CA VAL A 326 46.33 37.67 12.99
C VAL A 326 47.83 37.64 12.75
N SER A 327 48.33 38.59 11.99
CA SER A 327 49.76 38.80 11.71
C SER A 327 50.52 39.13 12.98
N THR A 328 50.87 38.15 13.74
CA THR A 328 51.87 38.24 14.79
C THR A 328 53.04 37.32 14.43
N THR A 329 54.22 37.81 14.63
CA THR A 329 55.50 37.34 14.10
C THR A 329 56.03 36.01 14.65
N THR A 330 55.26 35.13 15.19
CA THR A 330 55.70 33.84 15.70
C THR A 330 54.62 32.77 15.63
N VAL A 331 54.97 31.75 14.82
CA VAL A 331 54.38 30.41 14.80
C VAL A 331 52.89 30.35 14.43
N ASN A 332 52.52 29.43 13.55
CA ASN A 332 51.15 29.06 13.13
C ASN A 332 50.22 28.95 14.35
N GLU A 333 49.53 30.02 14.71
CA GLU A 333 48.52 30.01 15.74
C GLU A 333 47.22 29.49 15.08
N TYR A 334 46.68 28.42 15.66
CA TYR A 334 45.38 27.87 15.28
C TYR A 334 44.35 28.34 16.31
N LYS A 335 43.18 28.73 15.82
CA LYS A 335 42.02 28.98 16.65
C LYS A 335 41.12 27.74 16.62
N LEU A 336 40.74 27.24 17.80
CA LEU A 336 39.68 26.24 17.94
C LEU A 336 38.33 26.95 17.95
N GLU A 337 37.43 26.45 17.13
CA GLU A 337 36.04 26.92 17.07
C GLU A 337 35.13 25.73 17.24
N ARG A 338 34.22 25.77 18.23
CA ARG A 338 33.20 24.75 18.46
C ARG A 338 32.10 24.88 17.41
N VAL A 339 32.02 23.98 16.46
CA VAL A 339 31.06 24.05 15.34
C VAL A 339 30.00 22.98 15.44
N SER A 340 28.77 23.35 15.08
CA SER A 340 27.66 22.40 14.98
C SER A 340 27.65 21.70 13.62
N LYS A 341 27.50 20.39 13.65
CA LYS A 341 27.46 19.52 12.46
C LYS A 341 26.28 18.55 12.53
N SER A 342 26.00 17.91 11.42
CA SER A 342 25.01 16.83 11.36
C SER A 342 25.51 15.68 10.52
N PHE A 343 25.18 14.46 10.94
CA PHE A 343 25.50 13.23 10.23
C PHE A 343 24.23 12.40 10.04
N PRO A 344 23.73 12.26 8.80
CA PRO A 344 22.54 11.48 8.52
C PRO A 344 22.87 9.99 8.27
N LEU A 345 21.94 9.13 8.70
CA LEU A 345 21.87 7.71 8.38
C LEU A 345 20.58 7.47 7.62
N ASN A 346 20.64 6.65 6.58
CA ASN A 346 19.50 6.34 5.73
C ASN A 346 18.81 5.04 6.18
N LEU A 347 17.49 4.98 6.13
CA LEU A 347 16.72 3.77 6.38
C LEU A 347 16.62 2.91 5.11
N ASN A 348 17.77 2.53 4.59
CA ASN A 348 17.91 1.71 3.39
C ASN A 348 18.33 0.27 3.74
N GLY A 349 18.46 -0.57 2.70
CA GLY A 349 18.79 -1.98 2.85
C GLY A 349 17.56 -2.85 2.97
N ASN A 350 17.70 -4.03 3.56
CA ASN A 350 16.59 -4.97 3.70
C ASN A 350 15.62 -4.52 4.78
N THR A 351 14.32 -4.74 4.49
CA THR A 351 13.20 -4.40 5.37
C THR A 351 12.26 -5.58 5.51
N ILE A 352 11.52 -5.66 6.61
CA ILE A 352 10.45 -6.65 6.79
C ILE A 352 9.24 -5.96 7.43
N SER A 353 8.04 -6.18 6.85
CA SER A 353 6.77 -5.94 7.52
C SER A 353 6.39 -7.18 8.32
N LEU A 354 6.19 -7.02 9.62
CA LEU A 354 5.86 -8.09 10.55
C LEU A 354 4.40 -7.92 10.97
N LEU A 355 3.57 -8.94 10.70
CA LEU A 355 2.13 -8.87 10.89
C LEU A 355 1.67 -9.88 11.92
N GLU A 356 0.83 -9.45 12.85
CA GLU A 356 0.19 -10.29 13.85
C GLU A 356 -1.32 -10.10 13.76
N ASN A 357 -2.05 -11.16 13.40
CA ASN A 357 -3.50 -11.14 13.29
C ASN A 357 -4.14 -11.75 14.55
N SER A 358 -5.21 -11.13 15.03
CA SER A 358 -5.97 -11.58 16.21
C SER A 358 -7.45 -11.24 16.07
N ASN A 359 -8.29 -11.88 16.89
CA ASN A 359 -9.72 -11.63 16.94
C ASN A 359 -10.44 -11.76 15.59
N GLU A 360 -9.94 -12.63 14.70
CA GLU A 360 -10.57 -12.92 13.43
C GLU A 360 -11.96 -13.55 13.67
N SER A 361 -12.98 -13.13 12.90
CA SER A 361 -14.34 -13.67 13.05
C SER A 361 -14.40 -15.13 12.61
N LEU A 362 -15.24 -15.92 13.27
CA LEU A 362 -15.44 -17.34 12.92
C LEU A 362 -15.97 -17.51 11.50
N ASP A 363 -16.82 -16.60 11.04
CA ASP A 363 -17.34 -16.61 9.67
C ASP A 363 -16.21 -16.48 8.64
N TYR A 364 -15.27 -15.57 8.88
CA TYR A 364 -14.09 -15.40 8.04
C TYR A 364 -13.18 -16.63 8.08
N LEU A 365 -12.85 -17.13 9.28
CA LEU A 365 -11.97 -18.30 9.44
C LEU A 365 -12.54 -19.54 8.77
N ASN A 366 -13.83 -19.81 8.96
CA ASN A 366 -14.49 -20.97 8.36
C ASN A 366 -14.59 -20.86 6.84
N ALA A 367 -14.95 -19.67 6.32
CA ALA A 367 -15.07 -19.44 4.89
C ALA A 367 -13.71 -19.45 4.18
N ALA A 368 -12.69 -18.83 4.78
CA ALA A 368 -11.37 -18.69 4.17
C ALA A 368 -10.60 -20.03 4.00
N ASN A 369 -11.03 -21.07 4.72
CA ASN A 369 -10.44 -22.41 4.61
C ASN A 369 -11.36 -23.43 3.91
N SER A 370 -12.51 -22.97 3.39
CA SER A 370 -13.47 -23.86 2.75
C SER A 370 -13.11 -24.11 1.29
N ALA A 371 -13.11 -25.39 0.89
CA ALA A 371 -13.02 -25.80 -0.51
C ALA A 371 -14.38 -25.75 -1.25
N GLN A 372 -15.44 -25.34 -0.55
CA GLN A 372 -16.78 -25.26 -1.10
C GLN A 372 -17.01 -23.98 -1.89
N GLU A 373 -17.88 -24.02 -2.88
CA GLU A 373 -18.33 -22.84 -3.61
C GLU A 373 -18.90 -21.78 -2.66
N ALA A 374 -18.32 -20.60 -2.69
CA ALA A 374 -18.53 -19.61 -1.65
C ALA A 374 -19.81 -18.79 -1.84
N SER A 375 -20.55 -18.58 -0.74
CA SER A 375 -21.63 -17.57 -0.68
C SER A 375 -21.06 -16.15 -0.51
N ARG A 376 -19.93 -16.02 0.20
CA ARG A 376 -19.18 -14.77 0.41
C ARG A 376 -17.72 -14.98 0.07
N LEU A 377 -17.14 -14.03 -0.66
CA LEU A 377 -15.72 -13.99 -0.96
C LEU A 377 -15.05 -13.01 0.00
N TYR A 378 -14.11 -13.51 0.77
CA TYR A 378 -13.36 -12.74 1.76
C TYR A 378 -12.00 -12.37 1.16
N LEU A 379 -11.84 -11.09 0.83
CA LEU A 379 -10.57 -10.55 0.36
C LEU A 379 -9.94 -9.72 1.47
N LYS A 380 -8.79 -10.11 1.96
CA LYS A 380 -8.01 -9.39 2.97
C LYS A 380 -6.55 -9.35 2.54
N GLY A 381 -5.94 -8.18 2.57
CA GLY A 381 -4.51 -8.01 2.34
C GLY A 381 -3.65 -8.52 3.50
N GLY A 382 -2.34 -8.31 3.40
CA GLY A 382 -1.39 -8.85 4.35
C GLY A 382 -1.34 -10.38 4.34
N GLU A 383 -1.21 -10.97 5.51
CA GLU A 383 -1.38 -12.40 5.74
C GLU A 383 -2.89 -12.72 5.88
N GLY A 384 -3.65 -12.42 4.84
CA GLY A 384 -5.11 -12.50 4.85
C GLY A 384 -5.68 -13.60 3.98
N ALA A 385 -6.56 -13.25 3.04
CA ALA A 385 -7.24 -14.18 2.14
C ALA A 385 -7.45 -13.59 0.75
N MET A 386 -7.51 -14.46 -0.23
CA MET A 386 -7.88 -14.18 -1.61
C MET A 386 -8.95 -15.15 -2.07
N SER A 387 -9.50 -14.91 -3.26
CA SER A 387 -10.43 -15.85 -3.88
C SER A 387 -9.87 -16.44 -5.17
N VAL A 388 -10.22 -17.68 -5.42
CA VAL A 388 -9.93 -18.41 -6.66
C VAL A 388 -11.22 -18.46 -7.48
N ILE A 389 -11.15 -18.18 -8.77
CA ILE A 389 -12.29 -18.11 -9.68
C ILE A 389 -12.02 -19.02 -10.87
N ASP A 390 -12.97 -19.93 -11.13
CA ASP A 390 -13.00 -20.81 -12.28
C ASP A 390 -14.17 -20.39 -13.18
N LEU A 391 -13.92 -20.19 -14.48
CA LEU A 391 -14.89 -19.78 -15.48
C LEU A 391 -15.26 -20.95 -16.41
N PHE A 392 -16.45 -20.92 -16.98
CA PHE A 392 -16.99 -21.85 -17.99
C PHE A 392 -17.20 -23.29 -17.52
N GLY A 393 -17.06 -23.58 -16.21
CA GLY A 393 -17.16 -24.94 -15.69
C GLY A 393 -16.05 -25.87 -16.18
N SER A 394 -16.07 -27.10 -15.71
CA SER A 394 -15.07 -28.13 -16.03
C SER A 394 -15.64 -29.33 -16.82
N THR A 395 -16.88 -29.23 -17.28
CA THR A 395 -17.50 -30.29 -18.08
C THR A 395 -16.90 -30.29 -19.48
N ASP A 396 -16.34 -31.41 -19.89
CA ASP A 396 -15.77 -31.65 -21.21
C ASP A 396 -16.18 -33.07 -21.63
N LEU A 397 -17.37 -33.16 -22.22
CA LEU A 397 -17.95 -34.42 -22.72
C LEU A 397 -18.05 -34.43 -24.24
N LYS A 398 -17.94 -33.25 -24.84
CA LYS A 398 -18.09 -33.03 -26.28
C LYS A 398 -16.84 -32.41 -26.85
N GLY A 399 -16.67 -32.60 -28.12
CA GLY A 399 -15.70 -31.88 -28.93
C GLY A 399 -16.31 -31.52 -30.27
N TYR A 400 -15.54 -30.92 -31.11
CA TYR A 400 -15.93 -30.57 -32.46
C TYR A 400 -14.78 -30.71 -33.44
N THR A 401 -15.13 -30.94 -34.71
CA THR A 401 -14.18 -30.91 -35.81
C THR A 401 -14.65 -29.90 -36.85
N LEU A 402 -13.68 -29.28 -37.55
CA LEU A 402 -14.03 -28.39 -38.65
C LEU A 402 -14.66 -29.21 -39.79
N ASN A 403 -15.81 -28.78 -40.27
CA ASN A 403 -16.45 -29.40 -41.42
C ASN A 403 -15.74 -29.00 -42.70
N THR A 404 -15.03 -29.93 -43.32
CA THR A 404 -14.31 -29.70 -44.57
C THR A 404 -15.22 -29.38 -45.76
N ALA A 405 -16.50 -29.69 -45.66
CA ALA A 405 -17.50 -29.34 -46.67
C ALA A 405 -18.19 -27.98 -46.46
N PHE A 406 -17.81 -27.26 -45.34
CA PHE A 406 -18.37 -25.94 -45.09
C PHE A 406 -17.97 -24.93 -46.16
N ASN A 407 -18.98 -24.23 -46.69
CA ASN A 407 -18.75 -23.19 -47.69
C ASN A 407 -19.06 -21.82 -47.06
N GLU A 408 -18.00 -21.01 -46.88
CA GLU A 408 -18.11 -19.68 -46.27
C GLU A 408 -18.89 -18.65 -47.09
N ASN A 409 -19.10 -18.94 -48.40
CA ASN A 409 -19.89 -18.08 -49.26
C ASN A 409 -21.41 -18.37 -49.21
N LEU A 410 -21.83 -19.35 -48.44
CA LEU A 410 -23.22 -19.70 -48.20
C LEU A 410 -23.63 -19.41 -46.75
N PRO A 411 -24.89 -19.01 -46.52
CA PRO A 411 -25.40 -18.86 -45.15
C PRO A 411 -25.22 -20.14 -44.34
N VAL A 412 -24.96 -19.98 -43.02
CA VAL A 412 -24.96 -21.10 -42.09
C VAL A 412 -26.38 -21.73 -42.08
N SER A 413 -26.45 -23.03 -42.28
CA SER A 413 -27.72 -23.76 -42.34
C SER A 413 -27.51 -25.19 -41.87
N PRO A 414 -28.54 -26.00 -41.62
CA PRO A 414 -28.37 -27.41 -41.24
C PRO A 414 -27.53 -28.23 -42.21
N THR A 415 -27.41 -27.80 -43.45
CA THR A 415 -26.61 -28.46 -44.50
C THR A 415 -25.26 -27.78 -44.76
N ASN A 416 -25.02 -26.59 -44.22
CA ASN A 416 -23.79 -25.82 -44.32
C ASN A 416 -23.32 -25.41 -42.93
N ILE A 417 -23.01 -26.38 -42.07
CA ILE A 417 -22.50 -26.17 -40.71
C ILE A 417 -20.99 -26.11 -40.72
N LYS A 418 -20.43 -25.17 -40.01
CA LYS A 418 -18.99 -24.99 -39.91
C LYS A 418 -18.31 -26.04 -39.00
N TYR A 419 -18.98 -26.46 -37.96
CA TYR A 419 -18.45 -27.40 -36.98
C TYR A 419 -19.34 -28.63 -36.85
N ILE A 420 -18.73 -29.80 -36.82
CA ILE A 420 -19.37 -31.08 -36.53
C ILE A 420 -19.09 -31.44 -35.08
N VAL A 421 -20.14 -31.46 -34.27
CA VAL A 421 -20.05 -31.84 -32.84
C VAL A 421 -19.94 -33.36 -32.73
N ASN A 422 -19.07 -33.82 -31.85
CA ASN A 422 -18.92 -35.23 -31.50
C ASN A 422 -18.90 -35.42 -29.96
N ASN A 423 -18.94 -36.64 -29.49
CA ASN A 423 -18.97 -37.01 -28.06
C ASN A 423 -17.57 -37.38 -27.54
N THR A 424 -16.53 -36.75 -28.05
CA THR A 424 -15.15 -37.02 -27.63
C THR A 424 -14.61 -35.76 -26.94
N PRO A 425 -14.22 -35.84 -25.66
CA PRO A 425 -13.57 -34.74 -24.96
C PRO A 425 -12.36 -34.20 -25.71
N ASN A 426 -12.19 -32.86 -25.74
CA ASN A 426 -11.13 -32.19 -26.47
C ASN A 426 -10.21 -31.35 -25.57
N GLY A 427 -10.41 -31.40 -24.25
CA GLY A 427 -9.65 -30.62 -23.26
C GLY A 427 -10.16 -29.20 -23.06
N ILE A 428 -11.28 -28.84 -23.71
CA ILE A 428 -11.94 -27.53 -23.61
C ILE A 428 -13.32 -27.72 -22.97
N SER A 429 -13.76 -26.76 -22.18
CA SER A 429 -15.11 -26.81 -21.58
C SER A 429 -16.19 -26.79 -22.66
N ASP A 430 -17.21 -27.65 -22.51
CA ASP A 430 -18.40 -27.70 -23.39
C ASP A 430 -19.06 -26.33 -23.57
N GLN A 431 -18.97 -25.43 -22.59
CA GLN A 431 -19.51 -24.06 -22.69
C GLN A 431 -18.69 -23.18 -23.65
N ILE A 432 -17.38 -23.32 -23.64
CA ILE A 432 -16.51 -22.59 -24.59
C ILE A 432 -16.73 -23.12 -26.01
N ASP A 433 -16.83 -24.45 -26.15
CA ASP A 433 -17.11 -25.09 -27.43
C ASP A 433 -18.47 -24.66 -28.00
N GLN A 434 -19.50 -24.56 -27.15
CA GLN A 434 -20.81 -24.11 -27.58
C GLN A 434 -20.77 -22.66 -28.11
N ILE A 435 -20.02 -21.76 -27.41
CA ILE A 435 -19.85 -20.37 -27.85
C ILE A 435 -19.17 -20.31 -29.25
N LYS A 436 -18.15 -21.16 -29.47
CA LYS A 436 -17.47 -21.26 -30.75
C LYS A 436 -18.41 -21.76 -31.87
N ILE A 437 -19.15 -22.82 -31.57
CA ILE A 437 -20.09 -23.43 -32.50
C ILE A 437 -21.20 -22.43 -32.91
N ASP A 438 -21.71 -21.70 -31.91
CA ASP A 438 -22.75 -20.66 -32.11
C ASP A 438 -22.21 -19.40 -32.81
N GLY A 439 -20.92 -19.31 -33.01
CA GLY A 439 -20.25 -18.21 -33.72
C GLY A 439 -20.31 -16.85 -33.03
N TRP A 440 -20.35 -16.83 -31.69
CA TRP A 440 -20.48 -15.56 -30.96
C TRP A 440 -19.31 -14.62 -31.25
N LEU A 441 -19.62 -13.40 -31.65
CA LEU A 441 -18.68 -12.29 -31.74
C LEU A 441 -18.74 -11.49 -30.44
N ILE A 442 -17.72 -11.68 -29.61
CA ILE A 442 -17.69 -11.10 -28.28
C ILE A 442 -17.40 -9.59 -28.38
N ASN A 443 -18.32 -8.76 -27.95
CA ASN A 443 -18.19 -7.30 -27.88
C ASN A 443 -17.59 -6.88 -26.54
N GLU A 444 -18.14 -7.39 -25.43
CA GLU A 444 -17.65 -7.13 -24.09
C GLU A 444 -17.85 -8.35 -23.18
N ALA A 445 -16.93 -8.54 -22.22
CA ALA A 445 -17.07 -9.53 -21.16
C ALA A 445 -16.59 -8.94 -19.83
N ASN A 446 -17.44 -9.06 -18.77
CA ASN A 446 -17.20 -8.48 -17.47
C ASN A 446 -17.49 -9.46 -16.34
N LEU A 447 -16.71 -9.38 -15.27
CA LEU A 447 -17.05 -9.91 -13.95
C LEU A 447 -17.48 -8.75 -13.04
N THR A 448 -18.65 -8.90 -12.41
CA THR A 448 -19.17 -7.90 -11.47
C THR A 448 -19.26 -8.49 -10.08
N PHE A 449 -18.59 -7.84 -9.14
CA PHE A 449 -18.47 -8.25 -7.74
C PHE A 449 -19.25 -7.26 -6.86
N TYR A 450 -20.35 -7.68 -6.28
CA TYR A 450 -21.13 -6.84 -5.37
C TYR A 450 -20.60 -6.93 -3.94
N VAL A 451 -20.47 -5.79 -3.28
CA VAL A 451 -20.01 -5.71 -1.88
C VAL A 451 -21.15 -6.12 -0.94
N ASP A 452 -20.85 -7.01 0.01
CA ASP A 452 -21.75 -7.34 1.11
C ASP A 452 -21.54 -6.39 2.29
N ASN A 453 -22.15 -5.20 2.20
CA ASN A 453 -22.03 -4.17 3.22
C ASN A 453 -22.56 -4.60 4.59
N SER A 454 -23.49 -5.56 4.64
CA SER A 454 -24.03 -6.04 5.91
C SER A 454 -23.03 -6.90 6.69
N ALA A 455 -22.16 -7.60 5.97
CA ALA A 455 -21.11 -8.42 6.57
C ALA A 455 -19.85 -7.64 6.91
N MET A 456 -19.69 -6.42 6.34
CA MET A 456 -18.50 -5.59 6.52
C MET A 456 -18.50 -4.77 7.81
N SER A 457 -19.64 -4.58 8.47
CA SER A 457 -19.71 -3.65 9.60
C SER A 457 -20.67 -4.09 10.69
N ASN A 458 -20.25 -3.87 11.93
CA ASN A 458 -21.14 -3.87 13.10
C ASN A 458 -21.83 -2.50 13.24
N PHE A 459 -22.34 -1.96 12.10
CA PHE A 459 -22.92 -0.62 12.11
C PHE A 459 -24.11 -0.53 13.07
N SER A 460 -24.03 0.46 13.95
CA SER A 460 -25.17 0.94 14.72
C SER A 460 -25.43 2.40 14.38
N PRO A 461 -26.66 2.83 14.16
CA PRO A 461 -26.98 4.26 14.01
C PRO A 461 -26.49 5.13 15.18
N ALA A 462 -26.31 4.53 16.35
CA ALA A 462 -25.78 5.20 17.54
C ALA A 462 -24.25 5.41 17.49
N THR A 463 -23.51 4.70 16.61
CA THR A 463 -22.07 4.82 16.45
C THR A 463 -21.68 4.87 14.96
N PRO A 464 -22.04 5.93 14.23
CA PRO A 464 -21.84 6.02 12.78
C PRO A 464 -20.36 6.06 12.36
N GLU A 465 -19.46 6.32 13.30
CA GLU A 465 -18.04 6.57 13.06
C GLU A 465 -17.20 5.30 12.88
N ALA A 466 -17.73 4.15 13.27
CA ALA A 466 -17.00 2.87 13.32
C ALA A 466 -17.04 2.07 12.01
N GLN A 467 -16.96 2.73 10.84
CA GLN A 467 -17.00 2.03 9.57
C GLN A 467 -15.59 1.69 9.06
N PRO A 468 -15.30 0.41 8.75
CA PRO A 468 -14.01 0.05 8.17
C PRO A 468 -13.85 0.70 6.77
N THR A 469 -12.61 1.10 6.48
CA THR A 469 -12.26 1.59 5.13
C THR A 469 -12.31 0.43 4.15
N GLU A 470 -13.02 0.61 3.04
CA GLU A 470 -13.08 -0.35 1.95
C GLU A 470 -11.88 -0.20 1.00
N PRO A 471 -11.33 -1.31 0.47
CA PRO A 471 -10.29 -1.22 -0.55
C PRO A 471 -10.77 -0.45 -1.77
N ASN A 472 -9.99 0.52 -2.22
CA ASN A 472 -10.31 1.29 -3.42
C ASN A 472 -10.34 0.43 -4.67
N ARG A 473 -9.65 -0.73 -4.65
CA ARG A 473 -9.49 -1.57 -5.84
C ARG A 473 -9.27 -3.04 -5.49
N ILE A 474 -9.79 -3.91 -6.36
CA ILE A 474 -9.45 -5.33 -6.40
C ILE A 474 -8.67 -5.65 -7.68
N PHE A 475 -7.91 -6.73 -7.66
CA PHE A 475 -7.03 -7.16 -8.75
C PHE A 475 -7.31 -8.61 -9.12
N LEU A 476 -7.60 -8.82 -10.41
CA LEU A 476 -7.81 -10.14 -11.01
C LEU A 476 -6.62 -10.50 -11.89
N TYR A 477 -6.10 -11.71 -11.74
CA TYR A 477 -4.91 -12.16 -12.44
C TYR A 477 -4.95 -13.66 -12.76
N ASP A 478 -4.10 -14.09 -13.67
CA ASP A 478 -3.86 -15.51 -13.97
C ASP A 478 -3.11 -16.15 -12.81
N LEU A 479 -3.85 -16.90 -11.99
CA LEU A 479 -3.31 -17.59 -10.81
C LEU A 479 -2.38 -18.74 -11.20
N THR A 480 -2.71 -19.46 -12.27
CA THR A 480 -1.96 -20.60 -12.75
C THR A 480 -0.54 -20.21 -13.17
N ASN A 481 -0.41 -19.13 -13.94
CA ASN A 481 0.87 -18.70 -14.50
C ASN A 481 1.49 -17.51 -13.75
N LYS A 482 0.84 -16.99 -12.70
CA LYS A 482 1.30 -15.86 -11.89
C LYS A 482 1.60 -14.62 -12.74
N LYS A 483 0.66 -14.23 -13.56
CA LYS A 483 0.80 -13.08 -14.47
C LYS A 483 -0.49 -12.30 -14.61
N VAL A 484 -0.39 -11.10 -15.16
CA VAL A 484 -1.56 -10.27 -15.48
C VAL A 484 -2.35 -10.86 -16.63
N LEU A 485 -3.64 -10.54 -16.70
CA LEU A 485 -4.49 -10.87 -17.83
C LEU A 485 -4.14 -10.01 -19.06
N ILE A 486 -4.50 -10.49 -20.26
CA ILE A 486 -4.29 -9.76 -21.52
C ILE A 486 -5.02 -8.40 -21.50
N ASP A 487 -6.21 -8.32 -20.91
CA ASP A 487 -6.98 -7.07 -20.76
C ASP A 487 -6.23 -6.02 -19.95
N TYR A 488 -5.53 -6.42 -18.90
CA TYR A 488 -4.64 -5.53 -18.15
C TYR A 488 -3.49 -5.02 -19.03
N THR A 489 -2.88 -5.91 -19.81
CA THR A 489 -1.74 -5.57 -20.67
C THR A 489 -2.12 -4.58 -21.77
N LEU A 490 -3.31 -4.75 -22.35
CA LEU A 490 -3.83 -3.90 -23.44
C LEU A 490 -4.46 -2.58 -22.96
N ASP A 491 -4.63 -2.42 -21.66
CA ASP A 491 -5.09 -1.15 -21.09
C ASP A 491 -3.90 -0.21 -20.87
N PHE A 492 -3.77 0.81 -21.72
CA PHE A 492 -2.73 1.85 -21.63
C PHE A 492 -3.19 3.09 -20.88
N THR A 493 -4.37 3.08 -20.28
CA THR A 493 -4.87 4.23 -19.53
C THR A 493 -4.04 4.47 -18.28
N SER A 494 -3.72 5.73 -18.02
CA SER A 494 -2.92 6.13 -16.89
C SER A 494 -3.53 7.35 -16.18
N ASN A 495 -3.32 7.41 -14.87
CA ASN A 495 -3.67 8.57 -14.07
C ASN A 495 -2.36 9.17 -13.48
N ALA A 496 -1.92 10.28 -14.05
CA ALA A 496 -0.67 10.92 -13.65
C ALA A 496 -0.69 11.41 -12.18
N ASN A 497 -1.85 11.88 -11.70
CA ASN A 497 -2.02 12.41 -10.35
C ASN A 497 -2.17 11.29 -9.29
N SER A 498 -2.67 10.14 -9.69
CA SER A 498 -2.88 8.99 -8.82
C SER A 498 -2.60 7.68 -9.56
N PRO A 499 -1.32 7.32 -9.73
CA PRO A 499 -0.93 6.14 -10.55
C PRO A 499 -1.62 4.84 -10.14
N LYS A 500 -1.98 4.68 -8.87
CA LYS A 500 -2.72 3.52 -8.36
C LYS A 500 -4.11 3.35 -8.97
N PHE A 501 -4.67 4.39 -9.59
CA PHE A 501 -5.94 4.36 -10.31
C PHE A 501 -5.80 4.27 -11.84
N SER A 502 -4.59 4.04 -12.37
CA SER A 502 -4.37 3.71 -13.78
C SER A 502 -5.11 2.43 -14.18
N LYS A 503 -5.14 2.08 -15.47
CA LYS A 503 -5.82 0.86 -15.96
C LYS A 503 -7.34 0.89 -15.67
N PHE A 504 -8.00 2.02 -15.93
CA PHE A 504 -9.42 2.19 -15.61
C PHE A 504 -10.37 1.60 -16.67
N ILE A 505 -9.87 1.10 -17.83
CA ILE A 505 -10.65 0.30 -18.79
C ILE A 505 -10.74 -1.16 -18.31
N HIS A 506 -9.63 -1.74 -17.84
CA HIS A 506 -9.63 -3.05 -17.18
C HIS A 506 -10.43 -3.00 -15.87
N ASP A 507 -10.40 -1.84 -15.22
CA ASP A 507 -11.17 -1.44 -14.04
C ASP A 507 -10.81 -2.25 -12.77
N GLY A 508 -11.77 -2.60 -11.95
CA GLY A 508 -11.58 -3.15 -10.61
C GLY A 508 -11.65 -2.10 -9.51
N ILE A 509 -11.98 -0.84 -9.85
CA ILE A 509 -12.14 0.27 -8.90
C ILE A 509 -13.52 0.17 -8.23
N ILE A 510 -13.58 0.53 -6.94
CA ILE A 510 -14.82 0.51 -6.18
C ILE A 510 -15.80 1.56 -6.73
N GLN A 511 -17.02 1.12 -7.02
CA GLN A 511 -18.16 1.99 -7.26
C GLN A 511 -18.94 2.12 -5.95
N SER A 512 -19.14 3.34 -5.50
CA SER A 512 -19.82 3.63 -4.23
C SER A 512 -21.24 4.13 -4.45
N GLN A 513 -22.06 4.00 -3.43
CA GLN A 513 -23.41 4.57 -3.37
C GLN A 513 -23.66 5.16 -1.98
N ASN A 514 -24.41 6.24 -1.89
CA ASN A 514 -24.88 6.72 -0.61
C ASN A 514 -25.91 5.74 -0.03
N VAL A 515 -25.74 5.40 1.24
CA VAL A 515 -26.72 4.59 1.97
C VAL A 515 -27.56 5.47 2.88
N SER A 516 -28.86 5.15 2.98
CA SER A 516 -29.84 6.00 3.67
C SER A 516 -29.77 5.90 5.20
N ASP A 517 -28.91 5.05 5.73
CA ASP A 517 -28.78 4.78 7.18
C ASP A 517 -27.75 5.68 7.90
N GLY A 518 -27.26 6.71 7.27
CA GLY A 518 -26.30 7.68 7.83
C GLY A 518 -24.83 7.28 7.69
N ARG A 519 -24.51 6.11 7.11
CA ARG A 519 -23.11 5.67 6.88
C ARG A 519 -22.36 6.43 5.78
N GLY A 520 -23.06 7.29 5.03
CA GLY A 520 -22.49 8.00 3.89
C GLY A 520 -22.27 7.10 2.67
N ALA A 521 -21.26 7.39 1.87
CA ALA A 521 -20.95 6.59 0.69
C ALA A 521 -20.28 5.27 1.07
N ARG A 522 -20.85 4.15 0.60
CA ARG A 522 -20.33 2.79 0.81
C ARG A 522 -20.14 2.08 -0.53
N GLY A 523 -19.21 1.16 -0.57
CA GLY A 523 -18.96 0.35 -1.75
C GLY A 523 -20.21 -0.41 -2.21
N LYS A 524 -20.53 -0.32 -3.48
CA LYS A 524 -21.63 -1.04 -4.11
C LYS A 524 -21.13 -2.27 -4.84
N LYS A 525 -20.16 -2.08 -5.71
CA LYS A 525 -19.61 -3.13 -6.56
C LYS A 525 -18.22 -2.77 -7.08
N TYR A 526 -17.50 -3.78 -7.53
CA TYR A 526 -16.34 -3.66 -8.42
C TYR A 526 -16.69 -4.33 -9.74
N ARG A 527 -16.18 -3.82 -10.85
CA ARG A 527 -16.32 -4.43 -12.17
C ARG A 527 -14.94 -4.64 -12.77
N ILE A 528 -14.70 -5.81 -13.36
CA ILE A 528 -13.43 -6.10 -14.05
C ILE A 528 -13.75 -6.58 -15.45
N ARG A 529 -13.18 -5.90 -16.44
CA ARG A 529 -13.31 -6.24 -17.86
C ARG A 529 -12.28 -7.30 -18.24
N ILE A 530 -12.76 -8.38 -18.87
CA ILE A 530 -11.96 -9.52 -19.33
C ILE A 530 -12.31 -9.91 -20.78
N THR A 531 -12.65 -8.93 -21.60
CA THR A 531 -13.12 -9.12 -22.98
C THR A 531 -12.11 -9.83 -23.85
N ASN A 532 -10.83 -9.41 -23.78
CA ASN A 532 -9.79 -10.00 -24.62
C ASN A 532 -9.39 -11.38 -24.11
N TYR A 533 -9.42 -11.62 -22.80
CA TYR A 533 -9.23 -12.96 -22.24
C TYR A 533 -10.29 -13.94 -22.80
N VAL A 534 -11.56 -13.56 -22.79
CA VAL A 534 -12.64 -14.40 -23.32
C VAL A 534 -12.52 -14.57 -24.84
N ARG A 535 -12.17 -13.52 -25.57
CA ARG A 535 -11.92 -13.61 -27.02
C ARG A 535 -10.79 -14.58 -27.37
N ASP A 536 -9.72 -14.58 -26.57
CA ASP A 536 -8.56 -15.46 -26.80
C ASP A 536 -8.92 -16.93 -26.52
N LEU A 537 -9.76 -17.21 -25.52
CA LEU A 537 -10.29 -18.56 -25.27
C LEU A 537 -11.07 -19.09 -26.48
N ILE A 538 -11.87 -18.21 -27.12
CA ILE A 538 -12.77 -18.61 -28.21
C ILE A 538 -12.04 -18.66 -29.55
N LYS A 539 -11.19 -17.66 -29.86
CA LYS A 539 -10.58 -17.50 -31.19
C LYS A 539 -9.21 -18.13 -31.34
N LYS A 540 -8.44 -18.21 -30.24
CA LYS A 540 -7.04 -18.65 -30.27
C LYS A 540 -6.80 -19.96 -29.52
N ASP A 541 -7.85 -20.63 -29.07
CA ASP A 541 -7.77 -21.86 -28.27
C ASP A 541 -6.82 -21.73 -27.06
N SER A 542 -6.81 -20.53 -26.45
CA SER A 542 -6.02 -20.28 -25.25
C SER A 542 -6.54 -21.15 -24.09
N THR A 543 -5.65 -21.53 -23.19
CA THR A 543 -6.03 -22.33 -22.00
C THR A 543 -6.90 -21.50 -21.06
N ASN A 544 -8.03 -22.04 -20.64
CA ASN A 544 -8.85 -21.49 -19.58
C ASN A 544 -8.15 -21.74 -18.24
N VAL A 545 -7.54 -20.69 -17.69
CA VAL A 545 -6.76 -20.77 -16.45
C VAL A 545 -7.60 -20.40 -15.23
N ARG A 546 -7.19 -20.87 -14.06
CA ARG A 546 -7.74 -20.38 -12.80
C ARG A 546 -7.33 -18.94 -12.58
N LEU A 547 -8.27 -18.13 -12.13
CA LEU A 547 -8.05 -16.71 -11.83
C LEU A 547 -7.92 -16.50 -10.32
N GLY A 548 -7.00 -15.61 -9.93
CA GLY A 548 -6.86 -15.15 -8.56
C GLY A 548 -7.47 -13.76 -8.39
N LEU A 549 -8.19 -13.55 -7.31
CA LEU A 549 -8.78 -12.26 -6.95
C LEU A 549 -8.27 -11.82 -5.58
N SER A 550 -7.69 -10.63 -5.50
CA SER A 550 -7.16 -10.06 -4.26
C SER A 550 -7.44 -8.54 -4.17
N VAL A 551 -7.26 -7.95 -3.00
CA VAL A 551 -7.16 -6.49 -2.87
C VAL A 551 -5.83 -6.01 -3.44
N THR A 552 -5.73 -4.74 -3.82
CA THR A 552 -4.46 -4.13 -4.25
C THR A 552 -4.39 -2.66 -3.85
N GLU A 553 -3.21 -2.23 -3.38
CA GLU A 553 -2.92 -0.81 -3.11
C GLU A 553 -2.37 -0.08 -4.33
N ASN A 554 -1.84 -0.81 -5.31
CA ASN A 554 -1.29 -0.19 -6.52
C ASN A 554 -1.34 -1.14 -7.71
N ILE A 555 -2.22 -0.85 -8.66
CA ILE A 555 -2.42 -1.67 -9.86
C ILE A 555 -1.20 -1.67 -10.81
N ASN A 556 -0.32 -0.68 -10.73
CA ASN A 556 0.86 -0.60 -11.59
C ASN A 556 2.02 -1.50 -11.13
N ASN A 557 1.95 -2.03 -9.91
CA ASN A 557 2.92 -2.99 -9.41
C ASN A 557 2.27 -4.37 -9.33
N VAL A 558 2.66 -5.24 -10.23
CA VAL A 558 2.10 -6.59 -10.42
C VAL A 558 3.07 -7.70 -9.97
N GLY A 559 4.03 -7.37 -9.12
CA GLY A 559 4.94 -8.36 -8.52
C GLY A 559 4.22 -9.33 -7.58
N PHE A 560 4.85 -10.47 -7.32
CA PHE A 560 4.32 -11.52 -6.46
C PHE A 560 5.28 -11.80 -5.30
N SER A 561 4.71 -12.00 -4.11
CA SER A 561 5.39 -12.44 -2.89
C SER A 561 5.18 -13.93 -2.67
N LYS A 562 6.23 -14.67 -2.35
CA LYS A 562 6.17 -16.13 -2.11
C LYS A 562 5.52 -16.41 -0.73
N LEU A 563 4.66 -17.41 -0.66
CA LEU A 563 4.21 -18.00 0.61
C LEU A 563 5.35 -18.82 1.23
N ARG A 564 5.43 -18.85 2.57
CA ARG A 564 6.38 -19.74 3.26
C ARG A 564 6.07 -21.21 2.95
N THR A 565 4.80 -21.55 2.98
CA THR A 565 4.30 -22.87 2.62
C THR A 565 3.30 -22.73 1.49
N ALA A 566 3.65 -23.27 0.33
CA ALA A 566 2.73 -23.32 -0.80
C ALA A 566 1.51 -24.17 -0.45
N ASN A 567 0.33 -23.77 -0.91
CA ASN A 567 -0.85 -24.62 -0.87
C ASN A 567 -1.10 -25.30 -2.23
N SER A 568 -2.13 -26.15 -2.31
CA SER A 568 -2.46 -26.90 -3.53
C SER A 568 -2.83 -26.02 -4.73
N ASN A 569 -3.23 -24.77 -4.50
CA ASN A 569 -3.71 -23.86 -5.55
C ASN A 569 -2.61 -22.88 -6.02
N PHE A 570 -1.75 -22.43 -5.11
CA PHE A 570 -0.74 -21.42 -5.44
C PHE A 570 0.40 -21.36 -4.40
N SER A 571 1.51 -20.75 -4.81
CA SER A 571 2.71 -20.58 -3.97
C SER A 571 3.07 -19.11 -3.73
N SER A 572 2.27 -18.17 -4.24
CA SER A 572 2.52 -16.72 -4.11
C SER A 572 1.23 -15.92 -4.27
N ALA A 573 1.21 -14.70 -3.75
CA ALA A 573 0.13 -13.75 -3.90
C ALA A 573 0.69 -12.38 -4.36
N PRO A 574 -0.15 -11.50 -4.95
CA PRO A 574 0.30 -10.17 -5.38
C PRO A 574 0.92 -9.35 -4.25
N SER A 575 2.11 -8.81 -4.45
CA SER A 575 2.85 -8.07 -3.42
C SER A 575 2.09 -6.82 -2.94
N MET A 576 1.30 -6.18 -3.82
CA MET A 576 0.48 -5.03 -3.46
C MET A 576 -0.77 -5.40 -2.65
N SER A 577 -1.12 -6.68 -2.59
CA SER A 577 -2.08 -7.20 -1.60
C SER A 577 -1.41 -7.40 -0.25
N VAL A 578 -0.16 -7.89 -0.23
CA VAL A 578 0.57 -8.18 1.02
C VAL A 578 0.77 -6.93 1.87
N LEU A 579 1.01 -5.78 1.25
CA LEU A 579 1.18 -4.54 2.01
C LEU A 579 -0.15 -3.90 2.44
N SER A 580 -1.30 -4.31 1.87
CA SER A 580 -2.59 -3.70 2.20
C SER A 580 -3.13 -4.19 3.55
N PRO A 581 -3.52 -3.29 4.46
CA PRO A 581 -4.21 -3.68 5.69
C PRO A 581 -5.72 -3.90 5.46
N LEU A 582 -6.23 -3.54 4.29
CA LEU A 582 -7.66 -3.48 4.00
C LEU A 582 -8.22 -4.83 3.55
N GLY A 583 -9.53 -4.98 3.74
CA GLY A 583 -10.28 -6.12 3.25
C GLY A 583 -11.71 -5.73 2.84
N THR A 584 -12.33 -6.60 2.04
CA THR A 584 -13.73 -6.48 1.61
C THR A 584 -14.39 -7.85 1.54
N ILE A 585 -15.70 -7.87 1.73
CA ILE A 585 -16.53 -9.06 1.57
C ILE A 585 -17.44 -8.85 0.36
N LEU A 586 -17.37 -9.78 -0.58
CA LEU A 586 -18.16 -9.75 -1.80
C LEU A 586 -19.15 -10.92 -1.82
N TYR A 587 -20.27 -10.77 -2.53
CA TYR A 587 -21.13 -11.90 -2.80
C TYR A 587 -20.44 -12.89 -3.76
N GLY A 588 -20.55 -14.17 -3.45
CA GLY A 588 -19.94 -15.25 -4.23
C GLY A 588 -20.87 -15.85 -5.29
N THR A 589 -20.64 -17.13 -5.59
CA THR A 589 -21.33 -17.87 -6.65
C THR A 589 -22.32 -18.91 -6.13
N SER A 590 -22.29 -19.26 -4.85
CA SER A 590 -23.15 -20.28 -4.24
C SER A 590 -24.65 -20.07 -4.57
N PRO A 591 -25.42 -21.14 -4.75
CA PRO A 591 -26.86 -21.06 -5.08
C PRO A 591 -27.71 -20.25 -4.08
N VAL A 592 -27.27 -20.11 -2.82
CA VAL A 592 -27.99 -19.35 -1.79
C VAL A 592 -27.86 -17.83 -1.95
N VAL A 593 -26.94 -17.36 -2.81
CA VAL A 593 -26.76 -15.92 -3.06
C VAL A 593 -27.90 -15.41 -3.95
N PRO A 594 -28.54 -14.28 -3.59
CA PRO A 594 -29.58 -13.67 -4.43
C PRO A 594 -29.07 -13.41 -5.85
N ASP A 595 -29.86 -13.75 -6.85
CA ASP A 595 -29.44 -13.74 -8.25
C ASP A 595 -28.93 -12.37 -8.73
N GLY A 596 -29.53 -11.28 -8.28
CA GLY A 596 -29.08 -9.91 -8.59
C GLY A 596 -27.80 -9.45 -7.88
N LYS A 597 -27.22 -10.26 -6.96
CA LYS A 597 -25.98 -9.99 -6.25
C LYS A 597 -24.89 -11.02 -6.55
N LYS A 598 -25.27 -12.16 -7.13
CA LYS A 598 -24.37 -13.26 -7.44
C LYS A 598 -23.27 -12.83 -8.40
N LEU A 599 -22.04 -13.26 -8.14
CA LEU A 599 -20.94 -13.11 -9.10
C LEU A 599 -21.30 -13.86 -10.39
N LYS A 600 -21.30 -13.14 -11.50
CA LYS A 600 -21.60 -13.67 -12.83
C LYS A 600 -20.61 -13.14 -13.85
N LEU A 601 -20.32 -13.96 -14.85
CA LEU A 601 -19.68 -13.53 -16.08
C LEU A 601 -20.79 -13.03 -17.02
N LYS A 602 -20.79 -11.75 -17.34
CA LYS A 602 -21.67 -11.16 -18.36
C LYS A 602 -20.90 -11.04 -19.67
N ILE A 603 -21.44 -11.62 -20.74
CA ILE A 603 -20.90 -11.51 -22.09
C ILE A 603 -21.93 -10.81 -22.97
N TYR A 604 -21.52 -9.73 -23.61
CA TYR A 604 -22.26 -9.05 -24.67
C TYR A 604 -21.68 -9.47 -26.00
N TYR A 605 -22.54 -9.95 -26.90
CA TYR A 605 -22.12 -10.54 -28.16
C TYR A 605 -23.11 -10.26 -29.29
N THR A 606 -22.67 -10.47 -30.52
CA THR A 606 -23.51 -10.56 -31.69
C THR A 606 -23.35 -11.93 -32.33
N LYS A 607 -24.39 -12.47 -32.93
CA LYS A 607 -24.31 -13.63 -33.81
C LYS A 607 -24.19 -13.16 -35.24
N PRO A 608 -23.32 -13.76 -36.07
CA PRO A 608 -23.42 -13.53 -37.51
C PRO A 608 -24.71 -14.11 -38.02
N ASP A 609 -25.37 -13.38 -38.90
CA ASP A 609 -26.60 -13.82 -39.64
C ASP A 609 -26.31 -15.05 -40.49
#